data_cc410f6513384a69af10fb4aef1d248d
#
_entry.id   cc410f6513384a69af10fb4aef1d248d
#
_cell.length_a   1.000
_cell.length_b   1.000
_cell.length_c   1.000
_cell.angle_alpha   90.00
_cell.angle_beta   90.00
_cell.angle_gamma   90.00
#
_symmetry.space_group_name_H-M   'P 1'
#
loop_
_entity.id
_entity.type
_entity.pdbx_description
1 polymer ?
#
loop_
_entity_poly.entity_id
_entity_poly.type
_entity_poly.pdbx_seq_one_letter_code
_entity_poly.pdbx_strand_id
1 'polypeptide(L)'
;FSAYSDIALGLGLLFGLKLPVNFLSPYKASSIIEFWRLWHITLSRFLKNYLYFPLGGSKVGKYRKYLNLILVMLLGGLWHGAGWTFILWGLFHGILLSINHFFRSFIVLFNLKSLFENYICLNFFKILTFLFVAIGWVLFRSADLNVALSFYSSLFGFNGFFLPNHYESYFESLSFVISLLSINFAPIQNYGGGYQILWILIMFC
;
A
#
# COMPACT_ATOMS: atom_id res chain seq x y z
N PHE A 1 -4.65 -11.61 -6.66
CA PHE A 1 -5.91 -11.50 -5.91
C PHE A 1 -7.13 -11.33 -6.80
N SER A 2 -7.10 -10.52 -7.87
CA SER A 2 -8.26 -10.32 -8.77
C SER A 2 -8.70 -11.64 -9.39
N ALA A 3 -7.82 -12.32 -10.11
CA ALA A 3 -8.13 -13.58 -10.77
C ALA A 3 -8.64 -14.68 -9.80
N TYR A 4 -7.99 -14.79 -8.61
CA TYR A 4 -8.44 -15.72 -7.58
C TYR A 4 -9.86 -15.39 -7.09
N SER A 5 -10.15 -14.11 -6.87
CA SER A 5 -11.47 -13.66 -6.45
C SER A 5 -12.54 -13.91 -7.52
N ASP A 6 -12.20 -13.68 -8.80
CA ASP A 6 -13.10 -13.90 -9.91
C ASP A 6 -13.43 -15.39 -10.09
N ILE A 7 -12.41 -16.26 -9.93
CA ILE A 7 -12.63 -17.73 -9.92
C ILE A 7 -13.54 -18.13 -8.76
N ALA A 8 -13.31 -17.59 -7.55
CA ALA A 8 -14.14 -17.91 -6.39
C ALA A 8 -15.60 -17.45 -6.58
N LEU A 9 -15.82 -16.25 -7.15
CA LEU A 9 -17.13 -15.73 -7.50
C LEU A 9 -17.83 -16.61 -8.55
N GLY A 10 -17.11 -17.00 -9.60
CA GLY A 10 -17.60 -17.86 -10.67
C GLY A 10 -17.98 -19.25 -10.15
N LEU A 11 -17.13 -19.88 -9.34
CA LEU A 11 -17.46 -21.17 -8.70
C LEU A 11 -18.67 -21.05 -7.77
N GLY A 12 -18.74 -19.97 -6.96
CA GLY A 12 -19.91 -19.71 -6.12
C GLY A 12 -21.20 -19.68 -6.93
N LEU A 13 -21.22 -18.99 -8.06
CA LEU A 13 -22.37 -18.90 -8.95
C LEU A 13 -22.76 -20.26 -9.55
N LEU A 14 -21.79 -21.13 -9.89
CA LEU A 14 -22.07 -22.48 -10.36
C LEU A 14 -22.81 -23.33 -9.31
N PHE A 15 -22.56 -23.08 -8.03
CA PHE A 15 -23.30 -23.71 -6.92
C PHE A 15 -24.54 -22.93 -6.48
N GLY A 16 -24.99 -21.92 -7.24
CA GLY A 16 -26.14 -21.08 -6.88
C GLY A 16 -25.89 -20.10 -5.73
N LEU A 17 -24.64 -19.91 -5.31
CA LEU A 17 -24.25 -19.02 -4.21
C LEU A 17 -23.79 -17.66 -4.74
N LYS A 18 -24.42 -16.59 -4.30
CA LYS A 18 -23.97 -15.21 -4.57
C LYS A 18 -22.97 -14.77 -3.51
N LEU A 19 -21.68 -14.92 -3.81
CA LEU A 19 -20.61 -14.45 -2.94
C LEU A 19 -20.46 -12.92 -3.05
N PRO A 20 -20.11 -12.21 -1.96
CA PRO A 20 -19.86 -10.78 -2.01
C PRO A 20 -18.55 -10.47 -2.73
N VAL A 21 -18.55 -9.41 -3.53
CA VAL A 21 -17.31 -8.88 -4.14
C VAL A 21 -16.42 -8.29 -3.05
N ASN A 22 -15.15 -8.70 -3.04
CA ASN A 22 -14.18 -8.26 -2.05
C ASN A 22 -13.15 -7.24 -2.58
N PHE A 23 -12.93 -7.19 -3.91
CA PHE A 23 -11.94 -6.32 -4.53
C PHE A 23 -12.56 -5.60 -5.72
N LEU A 24 -12.52 -4.25 -5.70
CA LEU A 24 -13.07 -3.39 -6.75
C LEU A 24 -11.98 -2.41 -7.25
N SER A 25 -10.97 -2.93 -7.97
CA SER A 25 -9.84 -2.15 -8.50
C SER A 25 -9.20 -1.22 -7.44
N PRO A 26 -8.77 -1.72 -6.28
CA PRO A 26 -8.35 -0.90 -5.14
C PRO A 26 -7.10 -0.06 -5.43
N TYR A 27 -6.23 -0.47 -6.35
CA TYR A 27 -5.04 0.30 -6.74
C TYR A 27 -5.33 1.55 -7.56
N LYS A 28 -6.59 1.76 -8.00
CA LYS A 28 -7.05 3.00 -8.62
C LYS A 28 -7.51 4.05 -7.60
N ALA A 29 -7.47 3.72 -6.32
CA ALA A 29 -7.91 4.61 -5.24
C ALA A 29 -7.03 5.86 -5.14
N SER A 30 -7.66 7.02 -4.98
CA SER A 30 -7.02 8.32 -4.79
C SER A 30 -6.71 8.64 -3.32
N SER A 31 -7.04 7.75 -2.40
CA SER A 31 -6.79 7.93 -0.97
C SER A 31 -6.79 6.58 -0.24
N ILE A 32 -6.10 6.52 0.89
CA ILE A 32 -6.07 5.32 1.76
C ILE A 32 -7.48 4.97 2.26
N ILE A 33 -8.34 5.95 2.52
CA ILE A 33 -9.74 5.70 2.90
C ILE A 33 -10.49 5.00 1.77
N GLU A 34 -10.29 5.44 0.52
CA GLU A 34 -10.89 4.82 -0.66
C GLU A 34 -10.31 3.43 -0.90
N PHE A 35 -8.98 3.25 -0.78
CA PHE A 35 -8.33 1.96 -0.89
C PHE A 35 -8.98 0.92 0.03
N TRP A 36 -9.17 1.21 1.32
CA TRP A 36 -9.81 0.30 2.27
C TRP A 36 -11.31 0.09 2.06
N ARG A 37 -11.97 0.92 1.25
CA ARG A 37 -13.35 0.67 0.79
C ARG A 37 -13.42 -0.32 -0.37
N LEU A 38 -12.35 -0.45 -1.13
CA LEU A 38 -12.25 -1.25 -2.35
C LEU A 38 -11.43 -2.54 -2.15
N TRP A 39 -10.60 -2.58 -1.11
CA TRP A 39 -9.77 -3.71 -0.72
C TRP A 39 -10.43 -4.51 0.42
N HIS A 40 -10.53 -5.84 0.23
CA HIS A 40 -11.07 -6.78 1.20
C HIS A 40 -12.34 -6.26 1.90
N ILE A 41 -13.35 -5.96 1.09
CA ILE A 41 -14.55 -5.19 1.48
C ILE A 41 -15.28 -5.82 2.66
N THR A 42 -15.38 -7.16 2.69
CA THR A 42 -16.06 -7.88 3.79
C THR A 42 -15.30 -7.75 5.10
N LEU A 43 -13.96 -7.88 5.09
CA LEU A 43 -13.13 -7.69 6.28
C LEU A 43 -13.20 -6.23 6.75
N SER A 44 -13.06 -5.27 5.83
CA SER A 44 -13.16 -3.84 6.16
C SER A 44 -14.51 -3.49 6.80
N ARG A 45 -15.59 -4.09 6.30
CA ARG A 45 -16.94 -3.94 6.89
C ARG A 45 -17.02 -4.59 8.26
N PHE A 46 -16.47 -5.79 8.44
CA PHE A 46 -16.40 -6.48 9.73
C PHE A 46 -15.66 -5.65 10.76
N LEU A 47 -14.41 -5.22 10.46
CA LEU A 47 -13.61 -4.39 11.36
C LEU A 47 -14.33 -3.10 11.74
N LYS A 48 -15.00 -2.46 10.78
CA LYS A 48 -15.78 -1.24 11.02
C LYS A 48 -16.97 -1.49 11.94
N ASN A 49 -17.76 -2.54 11.69
CA ASN A 49 -19.02 -2.77 12.41
C ASN A 49 -18.77 -3.36 13.80
N TYR A 50 -17.82 -4.29 13.94
CA TYR A 50 -17.62 -5.04 15.17
C TYR A 50 -16.49 -4.52 16.06
N LEU A 51 -15.58 -3.67 15.52
CA LEU A 51 -14.51 -3.05 16.31
C LEU A 51 -14.64 -1.52 16.36
N TYR A 52 -14.69 -0.87 15.20
CA TYR A 52 -14.65 0.59 15.17
C TYR A 52 -15.88 1.24 15.80
N PHE A 53 -17.08 0.79 15.46
CA PHE A 53 -18.31 1.36 16.01
C PHE A 53 -18.49 1.07 17.51
N PRO A 54 -18.24 -0.15 18.03
CA PRO A 54 -18.29 -0.41 19.48
C PRO A 54 -17.29 0.43 20.28
N LEU A 55 -16.11 0.78 19.71
CA LEU A 55 -15.16 1.70 20.32
C LEU A 55 -15.61 3.17 20.31
N GLY A 56 -16.85 3.44 19.83
CA GLY A 56 -17.45 4.75 19.72
C GLY A 56 -17.27 5.43 18.35
N GLY A 57 -16.53 4.81 17.43
CA GLY A 57 -16.37 5.30 16.06
C GLY A 57 -15.80 6.72 16.00
N SER A 58 -16.47 7.59 15.23
CA SER A 58 -16.12 9.00 15.08
C SER A 58 -16.86 9.94 16.08
N LYS A 59 -17.76 9.39 16.91
CA LYS A 59 -18.62 10.21 17.80
C LYS A 59 -17.94 10.62 19.11
N VAL A 60 -16.84 9.97 19.47
CA VAL A 60 -16.14 10.13 20.77
C VAL A 60 -15.03 11.20 20.75
N GLY A 61 -15.06 12.11 19.79
CA GLY A 61 -14.08 13.20 19.66
C GLY A 61 -12.94 12.88 18.68
N LYS A 62 -12.20 13.94 18.28
CA LYS A 62 -11.20 13.85 17.21
C LYS A 62 -10.03 12.92 17.57
N TYR A 63 -9.45 13.05 18.76
CA TYR A 63 -8.30 12.25 19.18
C TYR A 63 -8.67 10.76 19.28
N ARG A 64 -9.78 10.46 19.94
CA ARG A 64 -10.23 9.08 20.13
C ARG A 64 -10.62 8.41 18.81
N LYS A 65 -11.16 9.17 17.85
CA LYS A 65 -11.38 8.68 16.48
C LYS A 65 -10.11 8.14 15.84
N TYR A 66 -9.00 8.90 15.91
CA TYR A 66 -7.72 8.48 15.32
C TYR A 66 -7.13 7.28 16.06
N LEU A 67 -7.19 7.27 17.38
CA LEU A 67 -6.78 6.12 18.18
C LEU A 67 -7.58 4.86 17.82
N ASN A 68 -8.91 4.99 17.68
CA ASN A 68 -9.77 3.88 17.29
C ASN A 68 -9.39 3.33 15.90
N LEU A 69 -9.07 4.19 14.93
CA LEU A 69 -8.60 3.76 13.60
C LEU A 69 -7.29 2.96 13.71
N ILE A 70 -6.33 3.45 14.49
CA ILE A 70 -5.05 2.77 14.71
C ILE A 70 -5.28 1.41 15.38
N LEU A 71 -6.06 1.36 16.46
CA LEU A 71 -6.36 0.12 17.19
C LEU A 71 -7.07 -0.92 16.30
N VAL A 72 -8.05 -0.49 15.51
CA VAL A 72 -8.77 -1.39 14.60
C VAL A 72 -7.84 -1.97 13.54
N MET A 73 -6.94 -1.16 12.99
CA MET A 73 -5.98 -1.63 11.98
C MET A 73 -4.88 -2.52 12.60
N LEU A 74 -4.44 -2.23 13.84
CA LEU A 74 -3.54 -3.11 14.59
C LEU A 74 -4.16 -4.50 14.81
N LEU A 75 -5.43 -4.55 15.24
CA LEU A 75 -6.17 -5.80 15.42
C LEU A 75 -6.37 -6.53 14.08
N GLY A 76 -6.61 -5.78 13.00
CA GLY A 76 -6.65 -6.33 11.65
C GLY A 76 -5.32 -6.93 11.21
N GLY A 77 -4.20 -6.30 11.56
CA GLY A 77 -2.85 -6.83 11.32
C GLY A 77 -2.61 -8.11 12.14
N LEU A 78 -2.93 -8.10 13.43
CA LEU A 78 -2.80 -9.25 14.31
C LEU A 78 -3.66 -10.45 13.84
N TRP A 79 -4.82 -10.19 13.26
CA TRP A 79 -5.67 -11.22 12.68
C TRP A 79 -5.00 -11.96 11.51
N HIS A 80 -4.11 -11.31 10.75
CA HIS A 80 -3.34 -11.94 9.68
C HIS A 80 -2.19 -12.84 10.20
N GLY A 81 -1.75 -12.62 11.43
CA GLY A 81 -0.70 -13.42 12.07
C GLY A 81 -0.08 -12.71 13.28
N ALA A 82 0.48 -13.49 14.20
CA ALA A 82 1.11 -12.98 15.42
C ALA A 82 2.54 -12.43 15.21
N GLY A 83 2.96 -12.24 13.96
CA GLY A 83 4.28 -11.68 13.61
C GLY A 83 4.33 -10.16 13.74
N TRP A 84 5.48 -9.62 14.12
CA TRP A 84 5.72 -8.17 14.21
C TRP A 84 5.50 -7.46 12.88
N THR A 85 5.75 -8.12 11.76
CA THR A 85 5.53 -7.56 10.41
C THR A 85 4.06 -7.23 10.16
N PHE A 86 3.13 -8.11 10.59
CA PHE A 86 1.69 -7.87 10.48
C PHE A 86 1.20 -6.78 11.44
N ILE A 87 1.73 -6.75 12.66
CA ILE A 87 1.39 -5.71 13.65
C ILE A 87 1.82 -4.33 13.14
N LEU A 88 3.05 -4.22 12.63
CA LEU A 88 3.57 -2.98 12.06
C LEU A 88 2.86 -2.59 10.77
N TRP A 89 2.46 -3.55 9.93
CA TRP A 89 1.62 -3.30 8.77
C TRP A 89 0.26 -2.70 9.17
N GLY A 90 -0.38 -3.26 10.17
CA GLY A 90 -1.64 -2.73 10.72
C GLY A 90 -1.46 -1.33 11.30
N LEU A 91 -0.41 -1.10 12.10
CA LEU A 91 -0.05 0.21 12.65
C LEU A 91 0.17 1.24 11.53
N PHE A 92 0.95 0.89 10.52
CA PHE A 92 1.24 1.74 9.37
C PHE A 92 -0.04 2.19 8.65
N HIS A 93 -0.93 1.25 8.32
CA HIS A 93 -2.21 1.58 7.70
C HIS A 93 -3.15 2.38 8.62
N GLY A 94 -3.14 2.11 9.92
CA GLY A 94 -3.88 2.89 10.92
C GLY A 94 -3.43 4.35 10.99
N ILE A 95 -2.12 4.58 10.96
CA ILE A 95 -1.53 5.93 10.89
C ILE A 95 -1.91 6.62 9.58
N LEU A 96 -1.76 5.94 8.44
CA LEU A 96 -2.13 6.49 7.13
C LEU A 96 -3.61 6.89 7.05
N LEU A 97 -4.51 6.06 7.59
CA LEU A 97 -5.93 6.39 7.68
C LEU A 97 -6.17 7.62 8.55
N SER A 98 -5.48 7.72 9.68
CA SER A 98 -5.58 8.87 10.58
C SER A 98 -5.11 10.16 9.94
N ILE A 99 -3.94 10.13 9.27
CA ILE A 99 -3.40 11.25 8.49
C ILE A 99 -4.37 11.65 7.37
N ASN A 100 -4.92 10.68 6.63
CA ASN A 100 -5.84 10.96 5.54
C ASN A 100 -7.16 11.60 6.04
N HIS A 101 -7.68 11.14 7.17
CA HIS A 101 -8.84 11.78 7.82
C HIS A 101 -8.53 13.19 8.30
N PHE A 102 -7.36 13.42 8.89
CA PHE A 102 -6.92 14.75 9.29
C PHE A 102 -6.80 15.69 8.08
N PHE A 103 -6.13 15.24 7.03
CA PHE A 103 -5.94 15.99 5.79
C PHE A 103 -7.27 16.36 5.12
N ARG A 104 -8.23 15.43 5.05
CA ARG A 104 -9.58 15.74 4.56
C ARG A 104 -10.29 16.80 5.41
N SER A 105 -10.14 16.74 6.72
CA SER A 105 -10.71 17.77 7.61
C SER A 105 -10.06 19.14 7.39
N PHE A 106 -8.75 19.16 7.14
CA PHE A 106 -8.00 20.37 6.80
C PHE A 106 -8.46 20.98 5.47
N ILE A 107 -8.61 20.17 4.41
CA ILE A 107 -9.12 20.62 3.10
C ILE A 107 -10.51 21.28 3.24
N VAL A 108 -11.39 20.68 4.03
CA VAL A 108 -12.75 21.22 4.26
C VAL A 108 -12.68 22.53 5.05
N LEU A 109 -11.87 22.59 6.10
CA LEU A 109 -11.74 23.78 6.97
C LEU A 109 -11.24 25.00 6.19
N PHE A 110 -10.29 24.82 5.29
CA PHE A 110 -9.69 25.90 4.50
C PHE A 110 -10.34 26.09 3.11
N ASN A 111 -11.45 25.39 2.84
CA ASN A 111 -12.20 25.46 1.57
C ASN A 111 -11.33 25.20 0.31
N LEU A 112 -10.36 24.30 0.44
CA LEU A 112 -9.39 23.97 -0.63
C LEU A 112 -9.88 22.87 -1.58
N LYS A 113 -11.15 22.49 -1.51
CA LYS A 113 -11.71 21.33 -2.23
C LYS A 113 -11.49 21.42 -3.76
N SER A 114 -11.71 22.59 -4.35
CA SER A 114 -11.56 22.81 -5.79
C SER A 114 -10.13 22.61 -6.30
N LEU A 115 -9.12 22.92 -5.49
CA LEU A 115 -7.72 22.71 -5.83
C LEU A 115 -7.35 21.22 -5.89
N PHE A 116 -7.96 20.40 -5.02
CA PHE A 116 -7.69 18.98 -4.91
C PHE A 116 -8.58 18.12 -5.81
N GLU A 117 -9.62 18.66 -6.44
CA GLU A 117 -10.46 17.97 -7.43
C GLU A 117 -9.91 18.07 -8.86
N ASN A 118 -8.82 18.80 -9.09
CA ASN A 118 -8.16 18.88 -10.38
C ASN A 118 -7.60 17.50 -10.79
N TYR A 119 -7.69 17.17 -12.07
CA TYR A 119 -7.23 15.91 -12.67
C TYR A 119 -5.77 15.58 -12.32
N ILE A 120 -4.88 16.58 -12.35
CA ILE A 120 -3.45 16.40 -12.02
C ILE A 120 -3.29 16.00 -10.56
N CYS A 121 -3.95 16.71 -9.64
CA CYS A 121 -3.92 16.40 -8.21
C CYS A 121 -4.51 15.01 -7.92
N LEU A 122 -5.61 14.64 -8.57
CA LEU A 122 -6.20 13.32 -8.38
C LEU A 122 -5.26 12.20 -8.81
N ASN A 123 -4.59 12.34 -9.97
CA ASN A 123 -3.61 11.33 -10.41
C ASN A 123 -2.39 11.29 -9.51
N PHE A 124 -1.89 12.43 -9.05
CA PHE A 124 -0.82 12.48 -8.04
C PHE A 124 -1.20 11.70 -6.77
N PHE A 125 -2.42 11.91 -6.24
CA PHE A 125 -2.89 11.18 -5.06
C PHE A 125 -3.12 9.69 -5.31
N LYS A 126 -3.50 9.28 -6.52
CA LYS A 126 -3.55 7.84 -6.88
C LYS A 126 -2.15 7.21 -6.81
N ILE A 127 -1.16 7.85 -7.43
CA ILE A 127 0.23 7.38 -7.39
C ILE A 127 0.74 7.34 -5.95
N LEU A 128 0.53 8.40 -5.18
CA LEU A 128 0.95 8.48 -3.78
C LEU A 128 0.29 7.40 -2.92
N THR A 129 -1.01 7.17 -3.10
CA THR A 129 -1.74 6.10 -2.40
C THR A 129 -1.19 4.74 -2.77
N PHE A 130 -0.96 4.48 -4.05
CA PHE A 130 -0.36 3.25 -4.53
C PHE A 130 1.02 3.00 -3.91
N LEU A 131 1.89 4.01 -3.89
CA LEU A 131 3.22 3.92 -3.29
C LEU A 131 3.17 3.59 -1.79
N PHE A 132 2.29 4.25 -1.02
CA PHE A 132 2.12 3.92 0.40
C PHE A 132 1.61 2.50 0.61
N VAL A 133 0.66 2.05 -0.21
CA VAL A 133 0.16 0.67 -0.16
C VAL A 133 1.28 -0.32 -0.51
N ALA A 134 2.07 -0.04 -1.55
CA ALA A 134 3.21 -0.88 -1.95
C ALA A 134 4.27 -0.98 -0.83
N ILE A 135 4.59 0.14 -0.16
CA ILE A 135 5.45 0.15 1.04
C ILE A 135 4.85 -0.75 2.13
N GLY A 136 3.56 -0.64 2.39
CA GLY A 136 2.87 -1.52 3.35
C GLY A 136 2.97 -3.00 2.98
N TRP A 137 2.90 -3.34 1.69
CA TRP A 137 3.01 -4.74 1.24
C TRP A 137 4.38 -5.37 1.51
N VAL A 138 5.45 -4.59 1.60
CA VAL A 138 6.77 -5.10 2.01
C VAL A 138 6.71 -5.68 3.41
N LEU A 139 6.10 -4.98 4.38
CA LEU A 139 5.88 -5.52 5.73
C LEU A 139 5.03 -6.79 5.70
N PHE A 140 3.92 -6.74 4.99
CA PHE A 140 2.99 -7.87 4.94
C PHE A 140 3.60 -9.15 4.35
N ARG A 141 4.48 -9.01 3.35
CA ARG A 141 5.07 -10.14 2.61
C ARG A 141 6.36 -10.66 3.23
N SER A 142 7.03 -9.85 4.05
CA SER A 142 8.32 -10.23 4.66
C SER A 142 8.15 -11.30 5.73
N ALA A 143 9.08 -12.24 5.78
CA ALA A 143 9.09 -13.31 6.78
C ALA A 143 9.35 -12.76 8.19
N ASP A 144 10.22 -11.75 8.30
CA ASP A 144 10.58 -11.08 9.53
C ASP A 144 10.95 -9.60 9.29
N LEU A 145 11.23 -8.86 10.37
CA LEU A 145 11.57 -7.45 10.30
C LEU A 145 12.91 -7.18 9.62
N ASN A 146 13.89 -8.07 9.76
CA ASN A 146 15.22 -7.87 9.15
C ASN A 146 15.10 -7.94 7.64
N VAL A 147 14.32 -8.88 7.12
CA VAL A 147 13.99 -8.99 5.68
C VAL A 147 13.27 -7.73 5.20
N ALA A 148 12.28 -7.23 5.95
CA ALA A 148 11.58 -6.00 5.60
C ALA A 148 12.52 -4.78 5.56
N LEU A 149 13.39 -4.63 6.56
CA LEU A 149 14.36 -3.54 6.63
C LEU A 149 15.40 -3.62 5.51
N SER A 150 15.90 -4.81 5.19
CA SER A 150 16.79 -5.02 4.05
C SER A 150 16.12 -4.62 2.73
N PHE A 151 14.85 -4.93 2.58
CA PHE A 151 14.06 -4.53 1.40
C PHE A 151 13.91 -3.01 1.32
N TYR A 152 13.59 -2.35 2.44
CA TYR A 152 13.48 -0.88 2.48
C TYR A 152 14.83 -0.21 2.23
N SER A 153 15.93 -0.73 2.80
CA SER A 153 17.26 -0.18 2.54
C SER A 153 17.61 -0.22 1.05
N SER A 154 17.26 -1.31 0.37
CA SER A 154 17.47 -1.44 -1.08
C SER A 154 16.52 -0.54 -1.87
N LEU A 155 15.25 -0.43 -1.46
CA LEU A 155 14.23 0.41 -2.11
C LEU A 155 14.61 1.90 -2.07
N PHE A 156 15.16 2.36 -0.95
CA PHE A 156 15.60 3.76 -0.76
C PHE A 156 17.03 4.02 -1.22
N GLY A 157 17.69 3.04 -1.83
CA GLY A 157 19.02 3.19 -2.41
C GLY A 157 20.17 3.18 -1.40
N PHE A 158 19.93 2.84 -0.11
CA PHE A 158 21.02 2.78 0.89
C PHE A 158 22.07 1.72 0.58
N ASN A 159 21.70 0.69 -0.21
CA ASN A 159 22.62 -0.35 -0.67
C ASN A 159 23.21 -0.04 -2.07
N GLY A 160 23.02 1.20 -2.57
CA GLY A 160 23.33 1.60 -3.95
C GLY A 160 22.24 1.16 -4.94
N PHE A 161 22.24 1.81 -6.09
CA PHE A 161 21.39 1.41 -7.21
C PHE A 161 22.18 0.51 -8.15
N PHE A 162 21.60 -0.59 -8.54
CA PHE A 162 22.22 -1.56 -9.44
C PHE A 162 21.40 -1.71 -10.71
N LEU A 163 22.07 -1.66 -11.86
CA LEU A 163 21.49 -1.98 -13.15
C LEU A 163 22.20 -3.23 -13.74
N PRO A 164 21.49 -4.05 -14.54
CA PRO A 164 22.13 -5.13 -15.25
C PRO A 164 23.24 -4.66 -16.20
N ASN A 165 24.35 -5.37 -16.26
CA ASN A 165 25.50 -5.03 -17.10
C ASN A 165 25.13 -4.80 -18.57
N HIS A 166 24.12 -5.48 -19.11
CA HIS A 166 23.73 -5.32 -20.52
C HIS A 166 23.12 -3.94 -20.83
N TYR A 167 22.79 -3.13 -19.80
CA TYR A 167 22.36 -1.74 -20.01
C TYR A 167 23.50 -0.73 -19.96
N GLU A 168 24.73 -1.14 -19.57
CA GLU A 168 25.87 -0.23 -19.41
C GLU A 168 26.15 0.59 -20.67
N SER A 169 26.13 -0.06 -21.85
CA SER A 169 26.36 0.60 -23.13
C SER A 169 25.30 1.64 -23.50
N TYR A 170 24.05 1.48 -23.04
CA TYR A 170 22.99 2.47 -23.30
C TYR A 170 23.13 3.73 -22.45
N PHE A 171 23.85 3.65 -21.35
CA PHE A 171 23.99 4.73 -20.39
C PHE A 171 25.39 5.39 -20.41
N GLU A 172 26.29 5.00 -21.31
CA GLU A 172 27.63 5.63 -21.43
C GLU A 172 27.57 7.15 -21.60
N SER A 173 26.61 7.67 -22.37
CA SER A 173 26.39 9.09 -22.58
C SER A 173 25.90 9.83 -21.33
N LEU A 174 25.41 9.11 -20.31
CA LEU A 174 24.88 9.63 -19.04
C LEU A 174 25.81 9.31 -17.86
N SER A 175 27.09 9.04 -18.10
CA SER A 175 28.08 8.64 -17.09
C SER A 175 28.14 9.59 -15.88
N PHE A 176 27.96 10.89 -16.09
CA PHE A 176 27.88 11.88 -15.01
C PHE A 176 26.67 11.65 -14.09
N VAL A 177 25.50 11.37 -14.66
CA VAL A 177 24.25 11.10 -13.88
C VAL A 177 24.38 9.77 -13.12
N ILE A 178 25.00 8.77 -13.76
CA ILE A 178 25.25 7.45 -13.16
C ILE A 178 26.17 7.59 -11.93
N SER A 179 27.26 8.35 -12.06
CA SER A 179 28.16 8.60 -10.94
C SER A 179 27.50 9.40 -9.82
N LEU A 180 26.69 10.42 -10.16
CA LEU A 180 25.95 11.23 -9.20
C LEU A 180 24.93 10.40 -8.39
N LEU A 181 24.27 9.45 -9.03
CA LEU A 181 23.28 8.57 -8.41
C LEU A 181 23.89 7.30 -7.80
N SER A 182 25.23 7.16 -7.84
CA SER A 182 25.93 5.96 -7.37
C SER A 182 25.35 4.66 -7.94
N ILE A 183 25.00 4.68 -9.24
CA ILE A 183 24.47 3.51 -9.94
C ILE A 183 25.63 2.60 -10.32
N ASN A 184 25.53 1.34 -9.92
CA ASN A 184 26.51 0.29 -10.24
C ASN A 184 25.91 -0.69 -11.25
N PHE A 185 26.73 -1.24 -12.12
CA PHE A 185 26.32 -2.32 -13.01
C PHE A 185 26.76 -3.66 -12.44
N ALA A 186 25.92 -4.67 -12.50
CA ALA A 186 26.21 -5.98 -11.97
C ALA A 186 25.55 -7.09 -12.81
N PRO A 187 26.08 -8.33 -12.79
CA PRO A 187 25.48 -9.47 -13.46
C PRO A 187 24.06 -9.75 -12.91
N ILE A 188 23.15 -10.15 -13.79
CA ILE A 188 21.74 -10.47 -13.43
C ILE A 188 21.63 -11.47 -12.27
N GLN A 189 22.59 -12.40 -12.17
CA GLN A 189 22.62 -13.42 -11.14
C GLN A 189 22.76 -12.87 -9.71
N ASN A 190 23.26 -11.66 -9.54
CA ASN A 190 23.45 -10.99 -8.23
C ASN A 190 22.18 -10.27 -7.73
N TYR A 191 21.13 -10.20 -8.55
CA TYR A 191 19.87 -9.50 -8.20
C TYR A 191 18.86 -10.41 -7.50
N GLY A 192 19.25 -11.05 -6.44
CA GLY A 192 18.35 -11.85 -5.62
C GLY A 192 17.26 -11.02 -4.94
N GLY A 193 16.32 -10.47 -5.70
CA GLY A 193 15.15 -9.77 -5.17
C GLY A 193 14.80 -8.43 -5.85
N GLY A 194 15.76 -7.66 -6.36
CA GLY A 194 15.50 -6.33 -6.95
C GLY A 194 14.63 -6.35 -8.22
N TYR A 195 14.79 -7.38 -9.06
CA TYR A 195 13.96 -7.57 -10.25
C TYR A 195 12.50 -7.87 -9.93
N GLN A 196 12.23 -8.51 -8.83
CA GLN A 196 10.85 -8.82 -8.45
C GLN A 196 10.02 -7.55 -8.23
N ILE A 197 10.64 -6.47 -7.74
CA ILE A 197 9.93 -5.19 -7.55
C ILE A 197 9.64 -4.53 -8.90
N LEU A 198 10.59 -4.50 -9.83
CA LEU A 198 10.38 -3.93 -11.16
C LEU A 198 9.32 -4.71 -11.94
N TRP A 199 9.36 -6.04 -11.88
CA TRP A 199 8.34 -6.90 -12.48
C TRP A 199 6.98 -6.75 -11.79
N ILE A 200 6.95 -6.61 -10.46
CA ILE A 200 5.71 -6.32 -9.73
C ILE A 200 5.14 -4.97 -10.18
N LEU A 201 5.97 -3.92 -10.30
CA LEU A 201 5.52 -2.62 -10.78
C LEU A 201 5.02 -2.66 -12.23
N ILE A 202 5.68 -3.41 -13.12
CA ILE A 202 5.28 -3.57 -14.53
C ILE A 202 4.02 -4.41 -14.66
N MET A 203 3.84 -5.44 -13.84
CA MET A 203 2.65 -6.31 -13.88
C MET A 203 1.39 -5.66 -13.30
N PHE A 204 1.52 -4.57 -12.53
CA PHE A 204 0.41 -3.84 -11.93
C PHE A 204 0.06 -2.52 -12.65
N CYS A 205 0.79 -2.13 -13.72
CA CYS A 205 0.41 -1.10 -14.67
C CYS A 205 -0.49 -1.65 -15.78
#